data_2cf966ba23cab5b810ec0d3e97f8395d
#
_entry.id   2cf966ba23cab5b810ec0d3e97f8395d
#
_cell.length_a   1.000
_cell.length_b   1.000
_cell.length_c   1.000
_cell.angle_alpha   90.00
_cell.angle_beta   90.00
_cell.angle_gamma   90.00
#
_symmetry.space_group_name_H-M   'P 1'
#
loop_
_entity.id
_entity.type
_entity.pdbx_description
1 polymer ?
#
loop_
_entity_poly.entity_id
_entity_poly.type
_entity_poly.pdbx_seq_one_letter_code
_entity_poly.pdbx_strand_id
1 'polypeptide(L)'
;MPEDPDKTSRDIQKKIEYNTNKRVSVIISDTFGRAWRKGQTNVAIGSSGIEPLESYIGEKDAFDNELFATEIAIIDELAGAAELVMKKSDNIPVAIIRGVDYKSSDLGVEELIRKEDEDFFL
;
A
#
# COMPACT_ATOMS: atom_id res chain seq x y z
N MET A 1 -3.62 17.48 0.26
CA MET A 1 -4.04 16.06 0.16
C MET A 1 -5.07 15.91 -0.96
N PRO A 2 -4.93 14.91 -1.84
CA PRO A 2 -5.93 14.68 -2.89
C PRO A 2 -7.29 14.34 -2.30
N GLU A 3 -8.36 14.79 -2.95
CA GLU A 3 -9.74 14.47 -2.53
C GLU A 3 -10.06 13.00 -2.75
N ASP A 4 -9.52 12.40 -3.83
CA ASP A 4 -9.67 10.99 -4.15
C ASP A 4 -8.29 10.42 -4.48
N PRO A 5 -7.55 9.96 -3.46
CA PRO A 5 -6.18 9.48 -3.68
C PRO A 5 -6.06 8.28 -4.61
N ASP A 6 -7.04 7.39 -4.62
CA ASP A 6 -7.03 6.25 -5.55
C ASP A 6 -7.14 6.73 -7.00
N LYS A 7 -8.03 7.68 -7.26
CA LYS A 7 -8.16 8.27 -8.59
C LYS A 7 -6.88 9.01 -9.00
N THR A 8 -6.29 9.77 -8.08
CA THR A 8 -5.02 10.46 -8.34
C THR A 8 -3.92 9.46 -8.66
N SER A 9 -3.85 8.34 -7.94
CA SER A 9 -2.90 7.26 -8.21
C SER A 9 -3.10 6.70 -9.63
N ARG A 10 -4.34 6.46 -10.04
CA ARG A 10 -4.63 5.97 -11.40
C ARG A 10 -4.21 6.98 -12.47
N ASP A 11 -4.44 8.25 -12.25
CA ASP A 11 -4.07 9.31 -13.19
C ASP A 11 -2.55 9.40 -13.35
N ILE A 12 -1.81 9.31 -12.25
CA ILE A 12 -0.35 9.30 -12.26
C ILE A 12 0.18 8.06 -12.98
N GLN A 13 -0.37 6.89 -12.68
CA GLN A 13 0.00 5.64 -13.33
C GLN A 13 -0.15 5.74 -14.84
N LYS A 14 -1.29 6.23 -15.30
CA LYS A 14 -1.56 6.38 -16.75
C LYS A 14 -0.55 7.32 -17.42
N LYS A 15 -0.22 8.44 -16.78
CA LYS A 15 0.76 9.38 -17.31
C LYS A 15 2.15 8.78 -17.42
N ILE A 16 2.59 8.08 -16.38
CA ILE A 16 3.92 7.45 -16.38
C ILE A 16 3.97 6.37 -17.47
N GLU A 17 2.96 5.52 -17.54
CA GLU A 17 2.92 4.45 -18.54
C GLU A 17 2.86 4.99 -19.96
N TYR A 18 2.10 6.05 -20.19
CA TYR A 18 2.04 6.70 -21.50
C TYR A 18 3.39 7.29 -21.91
N ASN A 19 4.07 7.99 -20.98
CA ASN A 19 5.31 8.70 -21.30
C ASN A 19 6.53 7.78 -21.37
N THR A 20 6.52 6.65 -20.68
CA THR A 20 7.68 5.74 -20.59
C THR A 20 7.48 4.43 -21.32
N ASN A 21 6.26 4.09 -21.69
CA ASN A 21 5.88 2.79 -22.23
C ASN A 21 6.26 1.63 -21.30
N LYS A 22 6.27 1.88 -19.99
CA LYS A 22 6.59 0.89 -18.94
C LYS A 22 5.41 0.74 -18.01
N ARG A 23 5.20 -0.49 -17.52
CA ARG A 23 4.20 -0.78 -16.49
C ARG A 23 4.70 -0.35 -15.13
N VAL A 24 3.88 0.39 -14.40
CA VAL A 24 4.16 0.79 -13.03
C VAL A 24 2.90 0.66 -12.18
N SER A 25 3.10 0.55 -10.88
CA SER A 25 2.04 0.74 -9.91
C SER A 25 2.36 1.98 -9.10
N VAL A 26 1.35 2.67 -8.62
CA VAL A 26 1.51 3.94 -7.90
C VAL A 26 0.88 3.82 -6.53
N ILE A 27 1.61 4.27 -5.52
CA ILE A 27 1.11 4.38 -4.14
C ILE A 27 1.30 5.82 -3.69
N ILE A 28 0.25 6.43 -3.18
CA ILE A 28 0.32 7.71 -2.49
C ILE A 28 0.29 7.41 -1.01
N SER A 29 1.22 8.01 -0.26
CA SER A 29 1.38 7.73 1.17
C SER A 29 1.25 8.99 2.01
N ASP A 30 0.93 8.79 3.27
CA ASP A 30 0.92 9.84 4.27
C ASP A 30 1.35 9.25 5.61
N THR A 31 1.65 10.12 6.55
CA THR A 31 2.13 9.74 7.87
C THR A 31 0.95 9.55 8.82
N PHE A 32 0.91 8.39 9.48
CA PHE A 32 -0.16 8.06 10.42
C PHE A 32 0.41 7.63 11.77
N GLY A 33 -0.27 8.04 12.84
CA GLY A 33 -0.09 7.43 14.15
C GLY A 33 -0.73 6.05 14.20
N ARG A 34 -0.33 5.26 15.18
CA ARG A 34 -0.85 3.91 15.38
C ARG A 34 -1.37 3.77 16.81
N ALA A 35 -2.52 3.10 16.96
CA ALA A 35 -3.03 2.74 18.27
C ALA A 35 -2.01 1.83 18.99
N TRP A 36 -1.84 2.05 20.29
CA TRP A 36 -1.01 1.22 21.18
C TRP A 36 0.50 1.27 20.94
N ARG A 37 0.99 2.07 20.00
CA ARG A 37 2.43 2.21 19.72
C ARG A 37 2.83 3.66 19.55
N LYS A 38 3.96 4.03 20.14
CA LYS A 38 4.57 5.36 19.88
C LYS A 38 5.22 5.38 18.51
N GLY A 39 5.33 6.56 17.94
CA GLY A 39 5.92 6.79 16.64
C GLY A 39 4.89 6.69 15.52
N GLN A 40 5.19 7.36 14.43
CA GLN A 40 4.36 7.38 13.23
C GLN A 40 5.01 6.56 12.14
N THR A 41 4.21 6.03 11.23
CA THR A 41 4.69 5.34 10.03
C THR A 41 3.94 5.88 8.83
N ASN A 42 4.50 5.71 7.64
CA ASN A 42 3.75 5.98 6.43
C ASN A 42 2.82 4.81 6.12
N VAL A 43 1.64 5.16 5.66
CA VAL A 43 0.66 4.22 5.15
C VAL A 43 0.19 4.69 3.78
N ALA A 44 -0.34 3.77 2.99
CA ALA A 44 -0.93 4.10 1.71
C ALA A 44 -2.29 4.78 1.93
N ILE A 45 -2.50 5.92 1.27
CA ILE A 45 -3.80 6.59 1.23
C ILE A 45 -4.46 6.47 -0.14
N GLY A 46 -3.71 6.09 -1.16
CA GLY A 46 -4.21 5.81 -2.50
C GLY A 46 -3.29 4.86 -3.21
N SER A 47 -3.83 4.03 -4.10
CA SER A 47 -3.03 3.10 -4.88
C SER A 47 -3.68 2.78 -6.21
N SER A 48 -2.86 2.36 -7.17
CA SER A 48 -3.29 1.93 -8.49
C SER A 48 -2.34 0.88 -9.05
N GLY A 49 -2.89 -0.14 -9.66
CA GLY A 49 -2.14 -1.16 -10.39
C GLY A 49 -1.58 -2.29 -9.52
N ILE A 50 -1.85 -2.29 -8.22
CA ILE A 50 -1.33 -3.29 -7.28
C ILE A 50 -2.44 -3.78 -6.37
N GLU A 51 -2.51 -5.10 -6.16
CA GLU A 51 -3.42 -5.70 -5.18
C GLU A 51 -3.05 -5.20 -3.78
N PRO A 52 -3.97 -4.54 -3.06
CA PRO A 52 -3.64 -3.89 -1.78
C PRO A 52 -3.29 -4.87 -0.67
N LEU A 53 -3.92 -6.02 -0.67
CA LEU A 53 -3.71 -7.06 0.34
C LEU A 53 -3.06 -8.29 -0.29
N GLU A 54 -2.04 -8.80 0.37
CA GLU A 54 -1.46 -10.10 0.02
C GLU A 54 -2.01 -11.13 0.99
N SER A 55 -2.79 -12.08 0.46
CA SER A 55 -3.48 -13.08 1.28
C SER A 55 -2.68 -14.37 1.31
N TYR A 56 -2.47 -14.88 2.50
CA TYR A 56 -1.92 -16.21 2.75
C TYR A 56 -2.98 -17.22 3.20
N ILE A 57 -4.26 -16.82 3.15
CA ILE A 57 -5.37 -17.70 3.53
C ILE A 57 -5.37 -18.93 2.62
N GLY A 58 -5.37 -20.12 3.22
CA GLY A 58 -5.31 -21.38 2.49
C GLY A 58 -3.91 -21.88 2.16
N GLU A 59 -2.87 -21.07 2.37
CA GLU A 59 -1.47 -21.49 2.25
C GLU A 59 -1.01 -22.19 3.53
N LYS A 60 0.10 -22.89 3.47
CA LYS A 60 0.66 -23.59 4.62
C LYS A 60 1.90 -22.86 5.14
N ASP A 61 2.07 -22.88 6.45
CA ASP A 61 3.26 -22.33 7.08
C ASP A 61 4.45 -23.33 6.97
N ALA A 62 5.59 -22.98 7.59
CA ALA A 62 6.80 -23.81 7.59
C ALA A 62 6.61 -25.16 8.28
N PHE A 63 5.55 -25.33 9.07
CA PHE A 63 5.22 -26.55 9.80
C PHE A 63 4.04 -27.32 9.16
N ASP A 64 3.69 -26.99 7.92
CA ASP A 64 2.60 -27.62 7.17
C ASP A 64 1.20 -27.35 7.75
N ASN A 65 1.05 -26.28 8.56
CA ASN A 65 -0.24 -25.84 9.08
C ASN A 65 -0.88 -24.85 8.11
N GLU A 66 -2.18 -25.01 7.87
CA GLU A 66 -2.92 -24.11 6.99
C GLU A 66 -3.12 -22.74 7.64
N LEU A 67 -2.90 -21.69 6.85
CA LEU A 67 -3.10 -20.30 7.30
C LEU A 67 -4.52 -19.87 6.98
N PHE A 68 -5.28 -19.43 7.99
CA PHE A 68 -6.70 -19.10 7.85
C PHE A 68 -7.00 -17.61 7.85
N ALA A 69 -6.10 -16.77 8.35
CA ALA A 69 -6.41 -15.36 8.59
C ALA A 69 -5.25 -14.41 8.30
N THR A 70 -4.16 -14.89 7.68
CA THR A 70 -3.00 -14.02 7.43
C THR A 70 -3.19 -13.25 6.13
N GLU A 71 -3.36 -11.96 6.26
CA GLU A 71 -3.38 -11.01 5.15
C GLU A 71 -2.41 -9.89 5.45
N ILE A 72 -1.58 -9.54 4.47
CA ILE A 72 -0.58 -8.49 4.61
C ILE A 72 -1.01 -7.28 3.80
N ALA A 73 -1.05 -6.12 4.44
CA ALA A 73 -1.29 -4.84 3.76
C ALA A 73 -0.01 -4.43 3.02
N ILE A 74 0.25 -5.06 1.89
CA ILE A 74 1.51 -4.89 1.16
C ILE A 74 1.76 -3.44 0.76
N ILE A 75 0.72 -2.70 0.39
CA ILE A 75 0.89 -1.30 0.01
C ILE A 75 1.31 -0.42 1.20
N ASP A 76 0.89 -0.76 2.41
CA ASP A 76 1.35 -0.07 3.62
C ASP A 76 2.82 -0.39 3.91
N GLU A 77 3.23 -1.63 3.71
CA GLU A 77 4.64 -2.01 3.86
C GLU A 77 5.53 -1.29 2.85
N LEU A 78 5.08 -1.19 1.61
CA LEU A 78 5.80 -0.46 0.58
C LEU A 78 5.88 1.04 0.88
N ALA A 79 4.79 1.63 1.37
CA ALA A 79 4.77 3.02 1.79
C ALA A 79 5.78 3.28 2.92
N GLY A 80 5.81 2.39 3.92
CA GLY A 80 6.78 2.47 5.00
C GLY A 80 8.22 2.30 4.54
N ALA A 81 8.48 1.37 3.64
CA ALA A 81 9.80 1.16 3.07
C ALA A 81 10.29 2.38 2.28
N ALA A 82 9.43 2.98 1.48
CA ALA A 82 9.76 4.19 0.72
C ALA A 82 10.14 5.35 1.63
N GLU A 83 9.45 5.50 2.76
CA GLU A 83 9.71 6.58 3.71
C GLU A 83 11.15 6.53 4.27
N LEU A 84 11.75 5.35 4.37
CA LEU A 84 13.13 5.23 4.84
C LEU A 84 14.14 6.01 3.99
N VAL A 85 13.87 6.18 2.70
CA VAL A 85 14.72 6.95 1.78
C VAL A 85 14.17 8.34 1.50
N MET A 86 12.86 8.52 1.52
CA MET A 86 12.23 9.81 1.26
C MET A 86 12.43 10.79 2.42
N LYS A 87 12.25 10.33 3.64
CA LYS A 87 12.34 11.13 4.86
C LYS A 87 11.42 12.35 4.82
N LYS A 88 11.39 13.15 5.89
CA LYS A 88 10.50 14.31 5.98
C LYS A 88 11.18 15.63 5.66
N SER A 89 12.49 15.70 5.78
CA SER A 89 13.26 16.94 5.67
C SER A 89 14.12 17.06 4.41
N ASP A 90 14.20 16.03 3.58
CA ASP A 90 15.11 15.99 2.45
C ASP A 90 14.48 16.44 1.12
N ASN A 91 13.21 16.85 1.13
CA ASN A 91 12.47 17.28 -0.06
C ASN A 91 12.48 16.26 -1.19
N ILE A 92 12.39 14.97 -0.83
CA ILE A 92 12.29 13.86 -1.79
C ILE A 92 10.83 13.41 -1.83
N PRO A 93 10.05 13.83 -2.85
CA PRO A 93 8.60 13.54 -2.86
C PRO A 93 8.24 12.18 -3.44
N VAL A 94 9.19 11.49 -4.09
CA VAL A 94 8.93 10.25 -4.79
C VAL A 94 10.07 9.27 -4.57
N ALA A 95 9.73 8.01 -4.37
CA ALA A 95 10.68 6.90 -4.36
C ALA A 95 10.25 5.84 -5.37
N ILE A 96 11.21 5.14 -5.94
CA ILE A 96 10.97 4.02 -6.84
C ILE A 96 11.40 2.75 -6.12
N ILE A 97 10.51 1.77 -6.06
CA ILE A 97 10.78 0.46 -5.48
C ILE A 97 10.79 -0.56 -6.62
N ARG A 98 11.85 -1.35 -6.71
CA ARG A 98 12.01 -2.39 -7.72
C ARG A 98 12.23 -3.74 -7.07
N GLY A 99 11.88 -4.80 -7.80
CA GLY A 99 12.18 -6.16 -7.35
C GLY A 99 11.14 -6.76 -6.40
N VAL A 100 9.98 -6.14 -6.27
CA VAL A 100 8.88 -6.67 -5.45
C VAL A 100 7.94 -7.48 -6.34
N ASP A 101 7.67 -8.71 -5.93
CA ASP A 101 6.63 -9.51 -6.55
C ASP A 101 5.28 -9.08 -5.98
N TYR A 102 4.35 -8.69 -6.86
CA TYR A 102 3.01 -8.33 -6.46
C TYR A 102 2.01 -8.65 -7.55
N LYS A 103 0.75 -8.76 -7.18
CA LYS A 103 -0.35 -8.98 -8.12
C LYS A 103 -0.90 -7.64 -8.59
N SER A 104 -1.16 -7.52 -9.89
CA SER A 104 -1.86 -6.36 -10.45
C SER A 104 -3.33 -6.41 -10.07
N SER A 105 -3.94 -5.25 -9.88
CA SER A 105 -5.35 -5.14 -9.51
C SER A 105 -5.90 -3.77 -9.88
N ASP A 106 -7.22 -3.68 -10.06
CA ASP A 106 -7.94 -2.42 -10.20
C ASP A 106 -8.45 -1.88 -8.86
N LEU A 107 -8.21 -2.61 -7.77
CA LEU A 107 -8.63 -2.20 -6.44
C LEU A 107 -7.72 -1.10 -5.91
N GLY A 108 -8.23 -0.34 -4.95
CA GLY A 108 -7.49 0.74 -4.29
C GLY A 108 -7.47 0.56 -2.78
N VAL A 109 -7.10 1.63 -2.09
CA VAL A 109 -6.92 1.62 -0.63
C VAL A 109 -8.23 1.32 0.11
N GLU A 110 -9.38 1.53 -0.51
CA GLU A 110 -10.66 1.18 0.10
C GLU A 110 -10.74 -0.27 0.57
N GLU A 111 -9.96 -1.17 -0.02
CA GLU A 111 -9.88 -2.56 0.41
C GLU A 111 -9.20 -2.74 1.77
N LEU A 112 -8.43 -1.75 2.21
CA LEU A 112 -7.76 -1.78 3.51
C LEU A 112 -8.61 -1.18 4.62
N ILE A 113 -9.66 -0.43 4.27
CA ILE A 113 -10.50 0.26 5.25
C ILE A 113 -11.51 -0.74 5.80
N ARG A 114 -11.47 -0.95 7.12
CA ARG A 114 -12.44 -1.84 7.75
C ARG A 114 -13.84 -1.27 7.64
N LYS A 115 -14.80 -2.15 7.45
CA LYS A 115 -16.19 -1.79 7.62
C LYS A 115 -16.47 -1.51 9.09
N GLU A 116 -17.49 -0.71 9.38
CA GLU A 116 -17.81 -0.29 10.74
C GLU A 116 -18.01 -1.48 11.67
N ASP A 117 -18.65 -2.55 11.19
CA ASP A 117 -18.89 -3.77 11.96
C ASP A 117 -17.63 -4.63 12.16
N GLU A 118 -16.54 -4.34 11.46
CA GLU A 118 -15.27 -5.03 11.56
C GLU A 118 -14.24 -4.25 12.38
N ASP A 119 -14.54 -3.01 12.76
CA ASP A 119 -13.60 -2.12 13.43
C ASP A 119 -13.61 -2.36 14.95
N PHE A 120 -12.49 -2.83 15.47
CA PHE A 120 -12.33 -3.12 16.90
C PHE A 120 -12.18 -1.87 17.78
N PHE A 121 -12.05 -0.68 17.18
CA PHE A 121 -11.77 0.57 17.89
C PHE A 121 -12.95 1.53 17.91
N LEU A 122 -14.08 1.14 17.36
CA LEU A 122 -15.33 1.91 17.39
C LEU A 122 -16.17 1.57 18.62
#